data_5c7968b242d86791317ef923165fcec3
#
_entry.id   5c7968b242d86791317ef923165fcec3
#
_cell.length_a   1.000
_cell.length_b   1.000
_cell.length_c   1.000
_cell.angle_alpha   90.00
_cell.angle_beta   90.00
_cell.angle_gamma   90.00
#
_symmetry.space_group_name_H-M   'P 1'
#
loop_
_entity.id
_entity.type
_entity.pdbx_description
1 polymer ?
#
loop_
_entity_poly.entity_id
_entity_poly.type
_entity_poly.pdbx_seq_one_letter_code
_entity_poly.pdbx_strand_id
1 'polypeptide(L)'
;YAEGFQLLSQTGGTLAQPENIGYFTESKHYKLAEPPGYKVVYNLLQLAPTANNQYLLGFSSANRFVGKFYLSADTVKVVMDIENLEMAAGATWQLEDFFMEQGNNRNNLLNNFATVIEKNHPRLKIPFPRGWSSWAAFGPHVTAKNIYNNLAEIKKKFPTLKYVQIDDGYQANMGDWLTVGKSFDGGIKEVLLKIKEEGFEPGIWVAPFICDTNSTIYKEHKDWLVKDSVGNPLRSDKVGFGGWRLAPWYVLDGTNPGVQKHFEQLFATMRKEWKCSYFKLDANYWGAIHGATYYRKGATRTEAYRDGMKAIVKGAGKGAYILGCNQPMWPSLGLITGARTSMDIDVDFESMQHTGLENLYRCWQNNKLWWNDPDCLLLSGKLPENQYLFHASLLYATGGALLSGDDITSLPANRLAILKKMVKAQGVTAEFDSDKFNYGWINNHSKKQLVVLNWGKDAKTFHIPIKKPCTLINYFTGEKIGSFDKEIVLKDFAGQDGCVYDVQ
;
A
#
# COMPACT_ATOMS: atom_id res chain seq x y z
N TYR A 1 1.92 15.20 -11.55
CA TYR A 1 1.73 13.92 -10.83
C TYR A 1 0.28 13.47 -10.95
N ALA A 2 0.07 12.18 -11.16
CA ALA A 2 -1.26 11.59 -11.19
C ALA A 2 -1.26 10.16 -10.60
N GLU A 3 -2.41 9.75 -10.08
CA GLU A 3 -2.65 8.42 -9.54
C GLU A 3 -3.13 7.43 -10.61
N GLY A 4 -2.89 6.14 -10.34
CA GLY A 4 -3.50 5.04 -11.07
C GLY A 4 -4.85 4.61 -10.51
N PHE A 5 -5.51 3.67 -11.19
CA PHE A 5 -6.68 2.99 -10.65
C PHE A 5 -6.30 2.09 -9.46
N GLN A 6 -5.15 1.44 -9.57
CA GLN A 6 -4.59 0.56 -8.54
C GLN A 6 -3.16 1.02 -8.15
N LEU A 7 -2.62 0.43 -7.09
CA LEU A 7 -1.40 0.91 -6.43
C LEU A 7 -0.13 0.92 -7.30
N LEU A 8 -0.01 0.02 -8.29
CA LEU A 8 1.22 -0.15 -9.09
C LEU A 8 1.37 0.85 -10.23
N SER A 9 0.41 1.76 -10.42
CA SER A 9 0.46 2.78 -11.46
C SER A 9 0.47 4.18 -10.87
N GLN A 10 1.46 4.95 -11.24
CA GLN A 10 1.59 6.39 -10.96
C GLN A 10 2.24 7.06 -12.15
N THR A 11 1.85 8.29 -12.43
CA THR A 11 2.36 9.04 -13.56
C THR A 11 2.92 10.39 -13.13
N GLY A 12 4.11 10.72 -13.60
CA GLY A 12 4.77 12.03 -13.47
C GLY A 12 5.06 12.65 -14.82
N GLY A 13 6.14 13.43 -14.90
CA GLY A 13 6.57 14.09 -16.11
C GLY A 13 5.73 15.30 -16.47
N THR A 14 5.52 15.52 -17.77
CA THR A 14 4.70 16.63 -18.30
C THR A 14 3.51 16.09 -19.08
N LEU A 15 2.53 16.95 -19.42
CA LEU A 15 1.40 16.56 -20.27
C LEU A 15 1.86 16.07 -21.65
N ALA A 16 2.91 16.70 -22.23
CA ALA A 16 3.46 16.31 -23.52
C ALA A 16 4.34 15.04 -23.44
N GLN A 17 4.95 14.79 -22.29
CA GLN A 17 5.84 13.65 -22.04
C GLN A 17 5.53 13.04 -20.65
N PRO A 18 4.45 12.27 -20.53
CA PRO A 18 4.13 11.59 -19.28
C PRO A 18 5.13 10.46 -19.00
N GLU A 19 5.60 10.38 -17.77
CA GLU A 19 6.56 9.38 -17.28
C GLU A 19 5.91 8.45 -16.28
N ASN A 20 6.23 7.16 -16.33
CA ASN A 20 5.76 6.23 -15.30
C ASN A 20 6.64 6.38 -14.06
N ILE A 21 6.02 6.69 -12.93
CA ILE A 21 6.63 6.57 -11.60
C ILE A 21 6.38 5.15 -11.09
N GLY A 22 5.16 4.65 -11.25
CA GLY A 22 4.78 3.30 -10.84
C GLY A 22 5.40 2.20 -11.70
N TYR A 23 5.51 1.02 -11.13
CA TYR A 23 6.16 -0.14 -11.75
C TYR A 23 5.43 -0.64 -13.00
N PHE A 24 4.10 -0.59 -12.99
CA PHE A 24 3.26 -1.03 -14.09
C PHE A 24 2.38 0.10 -14.62
N THR A 25 2.00 0.00 -15.89
CA THR A 25 0.95 0.84 -16.46
C THR A 25 -0.36 0.07 -16.47
N GLU A 26 -1.46 0.79 -16.29
CA GLU A 26 -2.82 0.22 -16.32
C GLU A 26 -3.11 -0.48 -17.65
N SER A 27 -2.71 0.13 -18.76
CA SER A 27 -2.98 -0.40 -20.10
C SER A 27 -2.20 -1.66 -20.42
N LYS A 28 -0.93 -1.76 -20.01
CA LYS A 28 -0.11 -2.93 -20.30
C LYS A 28 -0.38 -4.09 -19.38
N HIS A 29 -0.45 -3.83 -18.06
CA HIS A 29 -0.54 -4.88 -17.05
C HIS A 29 -1.98 -5.36 -16.85
N TYR A 30 -2.90 -4.40 -16.70
CA TYR A 30 -4.31 -4.71 -16.46
C TYR A 30 -5.19 -4.58 -17.73
N LYS A 31 -4.59 -4.26 -18.89
CA LYS A 31 -5.29 -4.13 -20.18
C LYS A 31 -6.46 -3.14 -20.13
N LEU A 32 -6.39 -2.11 -19.29
CA LEU A 32 -7.36 -1.03 -19.28
C LEU A 32 -7.17 -0.14 -20.51
N ALA A 33 -8.24 0.09 -21.24
CA ALA A 33 -8.16 0.80 -22.51
C ALA A 33 -7.72 2.27 -22.34
N GLU A 34 -6.79 2.71 -23.20
CA GLU A 34 -6.44 4.12 -23.39
C GLU A 34 -6.93 4.56 -24.76
N PRO A 35 -7.75 5.64 -24.86
CA PRO A 35 -8.14 6.18 -26.15
C PRO A 35 -6.91 6.66 -26.95
N PRO A 36 -6.93 6.53 -28.28
CA PRO A 36 -5.80 6.98 -29.11
C PRO A 36 -5.43 8.44 -28.84
N GLY A 37 -4.14 8.70 -28.64
CA GLY A 37 -3.61 10.05 -28.39
C GLY A 37 -3.77 10.55 -26.95
N TYR A 38 -4.26 9.72 -26.03
CA TYR A 38 -4.40 10.09 -24.62
C TYR A 38 -3.70 9.09 -23.71
N LYS A 39 -3.03 9.62 -22.69
CA LYS A 39 -2.65 8.89 -21.48
C LYS A 39 -3.84 8.93 -20.51
N VAL A 40 -4.21 7.78 -19.95
CA VAL A 40 -5.28 7.71 -18.94
C VAL A 40 -4.67 7.64 -17.55
N VAL A 41 -5.11 8.54 -16.67
CA VAL A 41 -4.80 8.52 -15.24
C VAL A 41 -6.08 8.57 -14.42
N TYR A 42 -6.03 8.23 -13.14
CA TYR A 42 -7.22 8.01 -12.33
C TYR A 42 -7.19 8.86 -11.06
N ASN A 43 -8.34 9.10 -10.50
CA ASN A 43 -8.54 9.57 -9.14
C ASN A 43 -8.03 10.99 -8.84
N LEU A 44 -6.75 11.27 -9.11
CA LEU A 44 -6.06 12.50 -8.80
C LEU A 44 -5.13 12.91 -9.94
N LEU A 45 -5.18 14.19 -10.30
CA LEU A 45 -4.23 14.86 -11.19
C LEU A 45 -3.74 16.16 -10.54
N GLN A 46 -2.45 16.29 -10.35
CA GLN A 46 -1.79 17.51 -9.93
C GLN A 46 -0.96 18.09 -11.06
N LEU A 47 -1.21 19.36 -11.38
CA LEU A 47 -0.48 20.14 -12.38
C LEU A 47 0.27 21.28 -11.71
N ALA A 48 1.51 21.52 -12.11
CA ALA A 48 2.34 22.61 -11.62
C ALA A 48 2.96 23.37 -12.80
N PRO A 49 2.19 24.24 -13.50
CA PRO A 49 2.71 25.04 -14.60
C PRO A 49 3.89 25.91 -14.19
N THR A 50 3.88 26.40 -12.95
CA THR A 50 5.02 27.04 -12.29
C THR A 50 5.06 26.66 -10.81
N ALA A 51 6.18 26.92 -10.13
CA ALA A 51 6.32 26.64 -8.70
C ALA A 51 5.24 27.35 -7.84
N ASN A 52 4.80 28.53 -8.27
CA ASN A 52 3.83 29.36 -7.54
C ASN A 52 2.39 29.23 -8.05
N ASN A 53 2.16 28.40 -9.05
CA ASN A 53 0.84 28.20 -9.64
C ASN A 53 0.61 26.71 -9.86
N GLN A 54 -0.14 26.11 -8.98
CA GLN A 54 -0.40 24.68 -8.96
C GLN A 54 -1.90 24.43 -8.93
N TYR A 55 -2.34 23.36 -9.57
CA TYR A 55 -3.73 22.92 -9.60
C TYR A 55 -3.79 21.48 -9.11
N LEU A 56 -4.82 21.19 -8.34
CA LEU A 56 -5.18 19.83 -7.97
C LEU A 56 -6.61 19.56 -8.43
N LEU A 57 -6.77 18.52 -9.24
CA LEU A 57 -8.03 18.01 -9.70
C LEU A 57 -8.18 16.58 -9.18
N GLY A 58 -9.34 16.22 -8.64
CA GLY A 58 -9.50 14.86 -8.11
C GLY A 58 -10.95 14.51 -7.84
N PHE A 59 -11.21 13.23 -7.76
CA PHE A 59 -12.50 12.71 -7.31
C PHE A 59 -12.42 12.42 -5.82
N SER A 60 -13.24 13.07 -5.02
CA SER A 60 -13.22 12.92 -3.57
C SER A 60 -14.12 11.82 -3.05
N SER A 61 -14.82 11.11 -3.95
CA SER A 61 -15.60 9.92 -3.66
C SER A 61 -15.36 8.81 -4.69
N ALA A 62 -15.71 7.58 -4.34
CA ALA A 62 -15.69 6.41 -5.20
C ALA A 62 -16.72 5.38 -4.68
N ASN A 63 -17.99 5.69 -4.83
CA ASN A 63 -19.10 4.86 -4.34
C ASN A 63 -19.60 3.88 -5.40
N ARG A 64 -19.69 4.35 -6.64
CA ARG A 64 -20.26 3.62 -7.76
C ARG A 64 -19.39 3.66 -9.01
N PHE A 65 -18.87 4.83 -9.38
CA PHE A 65 -18.20 5.06 -10.64
C PHE A 65 -16.70 5.27 -10.49
N VAL A 66 -15.98 5.27 -11.61
CA VAL A 66 -14.54 5.52 -11.65
C VAL A 66 -14.29 6.88 -12.27
N GLY A 67 -13.69 7.78 -11.51
CA GLY A 67 -13.18 9.05 -12.01
C GLY A 67 -11.82 8.89 -12.67
N LYS A 68 -11.65 9.46 -13.87
CA LYS A 68 -10.39 9.40 -14.62
C LYS A 68 -10.14 10.66 -15.43
N PHE A 69 -8.92 10.84 -15.87
CA PHE A 69 -8.49 11.96 -16.71
C PHE A 69 -7.84 11.42 -17.98
N TYR A 70 -8.19 12.00 -19.11
CA TYR A 70 -7.49 11.77 -20.36
C TYR A 70 -6.56 12.95 -20.61
N LEU A 71 -5.27 12.66 -20.72
CA LEU A 71 -4.21 13.64 -20.86
C LEU A 71 -3.62 13.60 -22.26
N SER A 72 -3.52 14.75 -22.94
CA SER A 72 -2.70 14.96 -24.11
C SER A 72 -1.79 16.18 -23.88
N ALA A 73 -0.95 16.53 -24.85
CA ALA A 73 0.01 17.63 -24.71
C ALA A 73 -0.62 18.97 -24.30
N ASP A 74 -1.87 19.22 -24.68
CA ASP A 74 -2.58 20.49 -24.54
C ASP A 74 -3.96 20.37 -23.88
N THR A 75 -4.41 19.15 -23.60
CA THR A 75 -5.79 18.92 -23.15
C THR A 75 -5.84 17.98 -21.95
N VAL A 76 -6.66 18.33 -20.97
CA VAL A 76 -7.08 17.47 -19.87
C VAL A 76 -8.60 17.31 -19.95
N LYS A 77 -9.08 16.07 -20.15
CA LYS A 77 -10.51 15.75 -20.07
C LYS A 77 -10.80 15.08 -18.73
N VAL A 78 -11.78 15.61 -18.00
CA VAL A 78 -12.31 15.00 -16.78
C VAL A 78 -13.43 14.05 -17.19
N VAL A 79 -13.33 12.78 -16.80
CA VAL A 79 -14.20 11.72 -17.29
C VAL A 79 -14.75 10.91 -16.10
N MET A 80 -16.06 10.73 -16.07
CA MET A 80 -16.73 9.76 -15.20
C MET A 80 -17.03 8.50 -16.00
N ASP A 81 -16.41 7.39 -15.65
CA ASP A 81 -16.63 6.11 -16.30
C ASP A 81 -17.84 5.41 -15.70
N ILE A 82 -18.91 5.38 -16.45
CA ILE A 82 -20.17 4.73 -16.05
C ILE A 82 -20.27 3.27 -16.56
N GLU A 83 -19.17 2.71 -17.11
CA GLU A 83 -19.06 1.32 -17.58
C GLU A 83 -20.14 0.92 -18.62
N ASN A 84 -20.51 1.87 -19.49
CA ASN A 84 -21.56 1.69 -20.50
C ASN A 84 -22.92 1.27 -19.95
N LEU A 85 -23.22 1.56 -18.69
CA LEU A 85 -24.53 1.29 -18.11
C LEU A 85 -25.61 2.13 -18.78
N GLU A 86 -26.74 1.51 -19.07
CA GLU A 86 -27.93 2.18 -19.60
C GLU A 86 -28.65 2.96 -18.50
N MET A 87 -28.96 4.22 -18.80
CA MET A 87 -29.80 5.05 -17.95
C MET A 87 -31.25 4.99 -18.46
N ALA A 88 -32.16 4.55 -17.60
CA ALA A 88 -33.56 4.55 -17.94
C ALA A 88 -34.10 5.98 -18.20
N ALA A 89 -35.05 6.14 -19.07
CA ALA A 89 -35.69 7.43 -19.34
C ALA A 89 -36.25 8.04 -18.05
N GLY A 90 -35.93 9.30 -17.77
CA GLY A 90 -36.33 10.01 -16.55
C GLY A 90 -35.53 9.66 -15.27
N ALA A 91 -34.56 8.74 -15.34
CA ALA A 91 -33.73 8.41 -14.20
C ALA A 91 -32.68 9.53 -13.91
N THR A 92 -32.32 9.67 -12.65
CA THR A 92 -31.24 10.55 -12.22
C THR A 92 -30.17 9.70 -11.51
N TRP A 93 -28.91 9.92 -11.85
CA TRP A 93 -27.79 9.27 -11.17
C TRP A 93 -26.98 10.27 -10.34
N GLN A 94 -26.64 9.89 -9.12
CA GLN A 94 -25.61 10.57 -8.35
C GLN A 94 -24.25 10.12 -8.89
N LEU A 95 -23.46 11.05 -9.40
CA LEU A 95 -22.07 10.82 -9.81
C LEU A 95 -21.12 10.99 -8.63
N GLU A 96 -19.83 10.72 -8.85
CA GLU A 96 -18.81 10.94 -7.84
C GLU A 96 -18.49 12.42 -7.68
N ASP A 97 -18.13 12.82 -6.45
CA ASP A 97 -17.80 14.20 -6.14
C ASP A 97 -16.45 14.59 -6.75
N PHE A 98 -16.45 15.68 -7.49
CA PHE A 98 -15.26 16.24 -8.12
C PHE A 98 -14.73 17.45 -7.34
N PHE A 99 -13.43 17.46 -7.11
CA PHE A 99 -12.70 18.50 -6.40
C PHE A 99 -11.73 19.20 -7.35
N MET A 100 -11.66 20.52 -7.27
CA MET A 100 -10.67 21.33 -7.98
C MET A 100 -10.22 22.49 -7.10
N GLU A 101 -8.91 22.64 -6.93
CA GLU A 101 -8.32 23.74 -6.16
C GLU A 101 -7.06 24.24 -6.85
N GLN A 102 -6.82 25.57 -6.76
CA GLN A 102 -5.61 26.25 -7.20
C GLN A 102 -4.86 26.78 -5.98
N GLY A 103 -3.53 26.68 -5.99
CA GLY A 103 -2.70 27.20 -4.90
C GLY A 103 -1.24 27.33 -5.31
N ASN A 104 -0.41 27.65 -4.34
CA ASN A 104 1.05 27.80 -4.52
C ASN A 104 1.86 26.79 -3.72
N ASN A 105 1.20 25.86 -3.04
CA ASN A 105 1.86 24.86 -2.21
C ASN A 105 1.20 23.49 -2.39
N ARG A 106 1.95 22.51 -2.89
CA ARG A 106 1.51 21.15 -3.12
C ARG A 106 0.91 20.49 -1.87
N ASN A 107 1.61 20.61 -0.74
CA ASN A 107 1.20 19.90 0.47
C ASN A 107 -0.13 20.45 1.01
N ASN A 108 -0.37 21.76 0.88
CA ASN A 108 -1.64 22.36 1.27
C ASN A 108 -2.79 21.85 0.40
N LEU A 109 -2.62 21.83 -0.93
CA LEU A 109 -3.62 21.31 -1.86
C LEU A 109 -3.97 19.85 -1.55
N LEU A 110 -2.96 19.00 -1.37
CA LEU A 110 -3.16 17.59 -1.03
C LEU A 110 -3.79 17.39 0.36
N ASN A 111 -3.47 18.26 1.33
CA ASN A 111 -4.09 18.23 2.66
C ASN A 111 -5.58 18.62 2.60
N ASN A 112 -5.92 19.66 1.84
CA ASN A 112 -7.29 20.08 1.63
C ASN A 112 -8.09 18.97 0.94
N PHE A 113 -7.54 18.37 -0.09
CA PHE A 113 -8.16 17.25 -0.80
C PHE A 113 -8.38 16.03 0.12
N ALA A 114 -7.38 15.66 0.92
CA ALA A 114 -7.52 14.59 1.90
C ALA A 114 -8.65 14.84 2.91
N THR A 115 -8.82 16.10 3.32
CA THR A 115 -9.92 16.51 4.23
C THR A 115 -11.29 16.32 3.60
N VAL A 116 -11.43 16.63 2.31
CA VAL A 116 -12.68 16.41 1.55
C VAL A 116 -12.95 14.92 1.37
N ILE A 117 -11.90 14.13 1.05
CA ILE A 117 -12.04 12.67 0.99
C ILE A 117 -12.48 12.09 2.34
N GLU A 118 -11.86 12.49 3.45
CA GLU A 118 -12.23 12.00 4.80
C GLU A 118 -13.68 12.32 5.16
N LYS A 119 -14.23 13.43 4.67
CA LYS A 119 -15.65 13.78 4.84
C LYS A 119 -16.56 12.79 4.10
N ASN A 120 -16.20 12.40 2.88
CA ASN A 120 -16.99 11.49 2.04
C ASN A 120 -16.79 10.02 2.43
N HIS A 121 -15.58 9.67 2.84
CA HIS A 121 -15.16 8.33 3.22
C HIS A 121 -14.38 8.37 4.55
N PRO A 122 -15.07 8.44 5.70
CA PRO A 122 -14.43 8.51 7.00
C PRO A 122 -13.44 7.34 7.22
N ARG A 123 -12.24 7.69 7.63
CA ARG A 123 -11.16 6.74 7.86
C ARG A 123 -11.47 5.80 9.04
N LEU A 124 -11.18 4.53 8.87
CA LEU A 124 -11.17 3.57 9.97
C LEU A 124 -9.91 3.79 10.85
N LYS A 125 -10.10 4.24 12.09
CA LYS A 125 -9.00 4.62 12.99
C LYS A 125 -8.47 3.42 13.76
N ILE A 126 -7.16 3.18 13.63
CA ILE A 126 -6.38 2.24 14.42
C ILE A 126 -5.05 2.87 14.84
N PRO A 127 -4.39 2.37 15.91
CA PRO A 127 -3.05 2.80 16.28
C PRO A 127 -2.03 2.50 15.17
N PHE A 128 -0.91 3.23 15.19
CA PHE A 128 0.21 3.04 14.24
C PHE A 128 0.66 1.57 14.17
N PRO A 129 0.63 0.93 12.99
CA PRO A 129 0.98 -0.48 12.84
C PRO A 129 2.49 -0.70 12.89
N ARG A 130 2.92 -1.64 13.74
CA ARG A 130 4.30 -2.14 13.82
C ARG A 130 4.27 -3.63 13.90
N GLY A 131 5.14 -4.31 13.16
CA GLY A 131 5.11 -5.76 13.17
C GLY A 131 6.27 -6.40 12.42
N TRP A 132 6.05 -7.66 12.17
CA TRP A 132 6.90 -8.52 11.38
C TRP A 132 6.04 -9.29 10.36
N SER A 133 6.58 -9.51 9.17
CA SER A 133 5.95 -10.28 8.09
C SER A 133 6.86 -11.40 7.60
N SER A 134 6.31 -12.55 7.29
CA SER A 134 7.07 -13.71 6.84
C SER A 134 7.44 -13.66 5.35
N TRP A 135 6.84 -12.77 4.55
CA TRP A 135 6.94 -12.85 3.08
C TRP A 135 8.36 -12.72 2.56
N ALA A 136 9.05 -11.63 2.85
CA ALA A 136 10.36 -11.36 2.25
C ALA A 136 11.44 -12.35 2.69
N ALA A 137 11.33 -12.93 3.90
CA ALA A 137 12.27 -13.93 4.39
C ALA A 137 12.03 -15.34 3.83
N PHE A 138 10.77 -15.73 3.63
CA PHE A 138 10.42 -17.13 3.37
C PHE A 138 9.56 -17.34 2.13
N GLY A 139 8.93 -16.28 1.62
CA GLY A 139 7.99 -16.37 0.49
C GLY A 139 6.90 -17.41 0.76
N PRO A 140 6.45 -18.13 -0.29
CA PRO A 140 5.43 -19.18 -0.17
C PRO A 140 5.94 -20.49 0.46
N HIS A 141 7.19 -20.52 0.91
CA HIS A 141 7.81 -21.68 1.57
C HIS A 141 7.85 -21.55 3.09
N VAL A 142 7.14 -20.58 3.64
CA VAL A 142 7.02 -20.37 5.08
C VAL A 142 6.48 -21.61 5.79
N THR A 143 7.07 -21.94 6.96
CA THR A 143 6.69 -23.10 7.78
C THR A 143 6.38 -22.67 9.21
N ALA A 144 5.67 -23.51 9.95
CA ALA A 144 5.43 -23.29 11.39
C ALA A 144 6.74 -23.09 12.18
N LYS A 145 7.80 -23.85 11.83
CA LYS A 145 9.13 -23.73 12.44
C LYS A 145 9.76 -22.36 12.21
N ASN A 146 9.65 -21.81 11.00
CA ASN A 146 10.13 -20.47 10.71
C ASN A 146 9.45 -19.43 11.61
N ILE A 147 8.12 -19.55 11.74
CA ILE A 147 7.33 -18.64 12.58
C ILE A 147 7.74 -18.75 14.05
N TYR A 148 7.83 -19.95 14.62
CA TYR A 148 8.20 -20.14 16.02
C TYR A 148 9.60 -19.61 16.34
N ASN A 149 10.58 -19.86 15.46
CA ASN A 149 11.94 -19.37 15.64
C ASN A 149 11.99 -17.83 15.63
N ASN A 150 11.32 -17.19 14.66
CA ASN A 150 11.27 -15.73 14.62
C ASN A 150 10.48 -15.14 15.79
N LEU A 151 9.36 -15.75 16.19
CA LEU A 151 8.56 -15.31 17.30
C LEU A 151 9.37 -15.27 18.62
N ALA A 152 10.21 -16.28 18.86
CA ALA A 152 11.09 -16.32 20.02
C ALA A 152 12.11 -15.17 20.03
N GLU A 153 12.73 -14.87 18.87
CA GLU A 153 13.67 -13.76 18.73
C GLU A 153 12.97 -12.40 18.82
N ILE A 154 11.79 -12.26 18.23
CA ILE A 154 10.96 -11.04 18.32
C ILE A 154 10.59 -10.75 19.77
N LYS A 155 10.10 -11.76 20.51
CA LYS A 155 9.75 -11.62 21.91
C LYS A 155 10.94 -11.14 22.76
N LYS A 156 12.13 -11.68 22.48
CA LYS A 156 13.37 -11.33 23.20
C LYS A 156 13.91 -9.95 22.85
N LYS A 157 13.94 -9.60 21.56
CA LYS A 157 14.65 -8.42 21.04
C LYS A 157 13.74 -7.23 20.77
N PHE A 158 12.47 -7.46 20.42
CA PHE A 158 11.51 -6.47 19.92
C PHE A 158 10.11 -6.61 20.53
N PRO A 159 9.97 -6.65 21.87
CA PRO A 159 8.68 -6.89 22.53
C PRO A 159 7.64 -5.78 22.31
N THR A 160 8.04 -4.66 21.73
CA THR A 160 7.16 -3.53 21.39
C THR A 160 6.50 -3.64 20.00
N LEU A 161 6.89 -4.61 19.18
CA LEU A 161 6.16 -4.95 17.97
C LEU A 161 4.77 -5.45 18.35
N LYS A 162 3.78 -5.14 17.52
CA LYS A 162 2.39 -5.52 17.80
C LYS A 162 1.97 -6.73 16.99
N TYR A 163 2.27 -6.74 15.70
CA TYR A 163 1.77 -7.75 14.79
C TYR A 163 2.86 -8.75 14.38
N VAL A 164 2.50 -10.02 14.29
CA VAL A 164 3.28 -11.08 13.64
C VAL A 164 2.39 -11.67 12.57
N GLN A 165 2.73 -11.39 11.31
CA GLN A 165 1.89 -11.67 10.15
C GLN A 165 2.48 -12.85 9.37
N ILE A 166 1.65 -13.87 9.12
CA ILE A 166 1.94 -15.00 8.24
C ILE A 166 1.40 -14.67 6.86
N ASP A 167 2.29 -14.66 5.87
CA ASP A 167 1.99 -14.33 4.48
C ASP A 167 1.54 -15.54 3.65
N ASP A 168 1.43 -15.38 2.32
CA ASP A 168 1.09 -16.42 1.36
C ASP A 168 1.97 -17.67 1.52
N GLY A 169 1.38 -18.86 1.40
CA GLY A 169 2.08 -20.15 1.48
C GLY A 169 1.53 -21.11 2.53
N TYR A 170 0.61 -20.67 3.40
CA TYR A 170 0.01 -21.55 4.41
C TYR A 170 -1.17 -22.37 3.86
N GLN A 171 -1.91 -21.84 2.92
CA GLN A 171 -3.12 -22.44 2.34
C GLN A 171 -2.80 -23.47 1.25
N ALA A 172 -3.75 -24.39 1.03
CA ALA A 172 -3.61 -25.43 0.02
C ALA A 172 -3.84 -24.91 -1.40
N ASN A 173 -4.88 -24.09 -1.61
CA ASN A 173 -5.28 -23.51 -2.89
C ASN A 173 -5.69 -22.05 -2.73
N MET A 174 -5.69 -21.28 -3.81
CA MET A 174 -6.31 -19.95 -3.82
C MET A 174 -7.83 -20.11 -3.77
N GLY A 175 -8.45 -19.57 -2.73
CA GLY A 175 -9.89 -19.73 -2.44
C GLY A 175 -10.18 -20.58 -1.19
N ASP A 176 -9.34 -21.53 -0.86
CA ASP A 176 -9.50 -22.43 0.29
C ASP A 176 -8.77 -21.92 1.54
N TRP A 177 -9.11 -20.72 2.00
CA TRP A 177 -8.36 -19.98 3.03
C TRP A 177 -8.39 -20.58 4.44
N LEU A 178 -9.30 -21.49 4.72
CA LEU A 178 -9.35 -22.23 6.00
C LEU A 178 -8.70 -23.62 5.90
N THR A 179 -8.27 -24.03 4.71
CA THR A 179 -7.62 -25.32 4.46
C THR A 179 -6.12 -25.12 4.38
N VAL A 180 -5.40 -25.84 5.22
CA VAL A 180 -3.95 -25.71 5.38
C VAL A 180 -3.20 -26.56 4.36
N GLY A 181 -2.12 -26.02 3.82
CA GLY A 181 -1.15 -26.76 3.00
C GLY A 181 -0.18 -27.57 3.85
N LYS A 182 0.69 -28.33 3.16
CA LYS A 182 1.65 -29.26 3.81
C LYS A 182 2.69 -28.59 4.72
N SER A 183 2.91 -27.27 4.55
CA SER A 183 3.92 -26.50 5.31
C SER A 183 3.57 -26.26 6.78
N PHE A 184 2.31 -26.51 7.16
CA PHE A 184 1.79 -26.30 8.50
C PHE A 184 1.13 -27.57 9.04
N ASP A 185 1.92 -28.64 9.16
CA ASP A 185 1.49 -29.86 9.83
C ASP A 185 1.06 -29.51 11.27
N GLY A 186 -0.16 -29.89 11.66
CA GLY A 186 -0.78 -29.48 12.94
C GLY A 186 -1.71 -28.27 12.83
N GLY A 187 -1.69 -27.55 11.69
CA GLY A 187 -2.63 -26.47 11.39
C GLY A 187 -2.11 -25.08 11.64
N ILE A 188 -2.53 -24.12 10.80
CA ILE A 188 -2.19 -22.70 10.94
C ILE A 188 -2.81 -22.07 12.20
N LYS A 189 -3.97 -22.54 12.64
CA LYS A 189 -4.67 -22.06 13.82
C LYS A 189 -3.78 -22.13 15.08
N GLU A 190 -3.10 -23.24 15.28
CA GLU A 190 -2.22 -23.45 16.44
C GLU A 190 -1.06 -22.43 16.44
N VAL A 191 -0.47 -22.15 15.28
CA VAL A 191 0.60 -21.16 15.13
C VAL A 191 0.10 -19.75 15.47
N LEU A 192 -1.08 -19.37 14.96
CA LEU A 192 -1.69 -18.06 15.23
C LEU A 192 -2.09 -17.91 16.70
N LEU A 193 -2.63 -18.95 17.32
CA LEU A 193 -2.91 -18.95 18.77
C LEU A 193 -1.63 -18.82 19.59
N LYS A 194 -0.54 -19.46 19.17
CA LYS A 194 0.77 -19.31 19.84
C LYS A 194 1.30 -17.89 19.74
N ILE A 195 1.17 -17.22 18.61
CA ILE A 195 1.51 -15.79 18.46
C ILE A 195 0.73 -14.96 19.48
N LYS A 196 -0.57 -15.25 19.67
CA LYS A 196 -1.41 -14.54 20.63
C LYS A 196 -1.00 -14.79 22.08
N GLU A 197 -0.69 -16.04 22.44
CA GLU A 197 -0.19 -16.41 23.75
C GLU A 197 1.13 -15.73 24.12
N GLU A 198 2.01 -15.52 23.13
CA GLU A 198 3.29 -14.82 23.32
C GLU A 198 3.14 -13.29 23.44
N GLY A 199 1.89 -12.78 23.40
CA GLY A 199 1.56 -11.37 23.63
C GLY A 199 1.50 -10.51 22.37
N PHE A 200 1.57 -11.11 21.18
CA PHE A 200 1.47 -10.42 19.89
C PHE A 200 0.07 -10.58 19.28
N GLU A 201 -0.21 -9.74 18.29
CA GLU A 201 -1.44 -9.81 17.50
C GLU A 201 -1.19 -10.63 16.21
N PRO A 202 -1.90 -11.78 16.05
CA PRO A 202 -1.73 -12.58 14.84
C PRO A 202 -2.25 -11.85 13.62
N GLY A 203 -1.46 -11.91 12.53
CA GLY A 203 -1.81 -11.45 11.22
C GLY A 203 -1.80 -12.58 10.19
N ILE A 204 -2.66 -12.48 9.17
CA ILE A 204 -2.75 -13.48 8.11
C ILE A 204 -2.98 -12.82 6.75
N TRP A 205 -2.36 -13.40 5.71
CA TRP A 205 -2.56 -13.03 4.32
C TRP A 205 -3.76 -13.79 3.73
N VAL A 206 -4.58 -13.10 2.95
CA VAL A 206 -5.74 -13.67 2.23
C VAL A 206 -5.91 -12.94 0.90
N ALA A 207 -6.20 -13.63 -0.19
CA ALA A 207 -6.62 -13.03 -1.46
C ALA A 207 -8.12 -13.30 -1.70
N PRO A 208 -9.03 -12.56 -1.06
CA PRO A 208 -10.41 -13.00 -0.88
C PRO A 208 -11.21 -13.08 -2.17
N PHE A 209 -10.90 -12.23 -3.16
CA PHE A 209 -11.67 -12.14 -4.42
C PHE A 209 -11.30 -13.16 -5.47
N ILE A 210 -10.29 -14.03 -5.24
CA ILE A 210 -9.81 -14.95 -6.25
C ILE A 210 -9.93 -16.42 -5.81
N CYS A 211 -10.04 -17.29 -6.80
CA CYS A 211 -9.93 -18.73 -6.61
C CYS A 211 -9.24 -19.40 -7.82
N ASP A 212 -8.55 -20.52 -7.58
CA ASP A 212 -8.03 -21.39 -8.63
C ASP A 212 -8.96 -22.58 -8.87
N THR A 213 -8.74 -23.29 -9.97
CA THR A 213 -9.59 -24.41 -10.41
C THR A 213 -9.57 -25.63 -9.50
N ASN A 214 -8.58 -25.74 -8.61
CA ASN A 214 -8.45 -26.86 -7.67
C ASN A 214 -9.20 -26.58 -6.36
N SER A 215 -9.52 -25.32 -6.08
CA SER A 215 -10.22 -24.95 -4.86
C SER A 215 -11.63 -25.52 -4.78
N THR A 216 -12.08 -25.75 -3.56
CA THR A 216 -13.45 -26.18 -3.24
C THR A 216 -14.46 -25.17 -3.75
N ILE A 217 -14.17 -23.88 -3.52
CA ILE A 217 -15.05 -22.77 -3.93
C ILE A 217 -15.31 -22.78 -5.45
N TYR A 218 -14.26 -22.98 -6.27
CA TYR A 218 -14.43 -23.06 -7.72
C TYR A 218 -15.26 -24.27 -8.15
N LYS A 219 -15.05 -25.43 -7.50
CA LYS A 219 -15.76 -26.67 -7.86
C LYS A 219 -17.23 -26.65 -7.50
N GLU A 220 -17.56 -26.10 -6.32
CA GLU A 220 -18.88 -26.17 -5.73
C GLU A 220 -19.75 -24.94 -6.02
N HIS A 221 -19.14 -23.76 -6.27
CA HIS A 221 -19.81 -22.46 -6.36
C HIS A 221 -19.47 -21.68 -7.63
N LYS A 222 -19.64 -22.29 -8.80
CA LYS A 222 -19.47 -21.58 -10.08
C LYS A 222 -20.46 -20.44 -10.29
N ASP A 223 -21.59 -20.50 -9.62
CA ASP A 223 -22.60 -19.44 -9.55
C ASP A 223 -22.16 -18.19 -8.77
N TRP A 224 -21.07 -18.29 -7.98
CA TRP A 224 -20.48 -17.18 -7.26
C TRP A 224 -19.46 -16.38 -8.08
N LEU A 225 -19.08 -16.90 -9.24
CA LEU A 225 -18.04 -16.29 -10.06
C LEU A 225 -18.61 -15.18 -10.95
N VAL A 226 -17.84 -14.08 -11.10
CA VAL A 226 -18.15 -13.10 -12.14
C VAL A 226 -18.13 -13.76 -13.51
N LYS A 227 -18.95 -13.25 -14.44
CA LYS A 227 -19.12 -13.84 -15.75
C LYS A 227 -18.63 -12.92 -16.86
N ASP A 228 -18.25 -13.49 -17.97
CA ASP A 228 -18.00 -12.77 -19.20
C ASP A 228 -19.32 -12.35 -19.89
N SER A 229 -19.25 -11.67 -21.03
CA SER A 229 -20.40 -11.19 -21.79
C SER A 229 -21.31 -12.30 -22.34
N VAL A 230 -20.84 -13.55 -22.39
CA VAL A 230 -21.62 -14.71 -22.87
C VAL A 230 -22.08 -15.64 -21.74
N GLY A 231 -21.81 -15.25 -20.48
CA GLY A 231 -22.32 -15.93 -19.28
C GLY A 231 -21.40 -17.02 -18.71
N ASN A 232 -20.19 -17.20 -19.23
CA ASN A 232 -19.20 -18.13 -18.66
C ASN A 232 -18.42 -17.47 -17.52
N PRO A 233 -17.89 -18.25 -16.54
CA PRO A 233 -16.98 -17.72 -15.55
C PRO A 233 -15.80 -16.97 -16.19
N LEU A 234 -15.60 -15.71 -15.81
CA LEU A 234 -14.54 -14.87 -16.35
C LEU A 234 -13.18 -15.32 -15.81
N ARG A 235 -12.30 -15.71 -16.70
CA ARG A 235 -10.92 -16.03 -16.36
C ARG A 235 -10.05 -14.78 -16.43
N SER A 236 -9.31 -14.50 -15.36
CA SER A 236 -8.58 -13.23 -15.14
C SER A 236 -7.60 -12.88 -16.27
N ASP A 237 -6.93 -13.84 -16.91
CA ASP A 237 -5.98 -13.63 -18.01
C ASP A 237 -6.62 -13.16 -19.32
N LYS A 238 -7.94 -13.25 -19.44
CA LYS A 238 -8.67 -12.72 -20.60
C LYS A 238 -8.71 -11.20 -20.63
N VAL A 239 -8.74 -10.59 -19.44
CA VAL A 239 -8.89 -9.13 -19.29
C VAL A 239 -7.73 -8.45 -18.55
N GLY A 240 -6.78 -9.20 -18.00
CA GLY A 240 -5.60 -8.70 -17.30
C GLY A 240 -4.41 -9.63 -17.44
N PHE A 241 -3.41 -9.54 -16.57
CA PHE A 241 -2.24 -10.42 -16.60
C PHE A 241 -2.51 -11.82 -16.01
N GLY A 242 -3.64 -12.02 -15.36
CA GLY A 242 -4.07 -13.35 -14.95
C GLY A 242 -3.76 -13.75 -13.52
N GLY A 243 -2.75 -13.15 -12.89
CA GLY A 243 -2.28 -13.50 -11.55
C GLY A 243 -0.86 -14.06 -11.53
N TRP A 244 -0.40 -14.52 -10.39
CA TRP A 244 0.95 -15.06 -10.19
C TRP A 244 0.92 -16.56 -9.84
N ARG A 245 0.87 -16.94 -8.57
CA ARG A 245 0.86 -18.34 -8.14
C ARG A 245 -0.52 -19.00 -8.35
N LEU A 246 -0.57 -20.21 -8.87
CA LEU A 246 -1.81 -20.96 -9.18
C LEU A 246 -2.77 -20.21 -10.13
N ALA A 247 -2.22 -19.30 -10.95
CA ALA A 247 -2.95 -18.59 -12.00
C ALA A 247 -3.17 -19.50 -13.26
N PRO A 248 -4.09 -19.17 -14.17
CA PRO A 248 -4.99 -18.00 -14.09
C PRO A 248 -6.14 -18.19 -13.11
N TRP A 249 -6.55 -17.09 -12.48
CA TRP A 249 -7.59 -17.11 -11.47
C TRP A 249 -8.98 -16.86 -12.02
N TYR A 250 -9.97 -17.27 -11.24
CA TYR A 250 -11.37 -16.86 -11.37
C TYR A 250 -11.73 -15.93 -10.22
N VAL A 251 -12.77 -15.12 -10.40
CA VAL A 251 -13.08 -14.00 -9.52
C VAL A 251 -14.43 -14.19 -8.86
N LEU A 252 -14.49 -14.02 -7.55
CA LEU A 252 -15.71 -14.04 -6.77
C LEU A 252 -16.47 -12.72 -6.92
N ASP A 253 -17.76 -12.80 -7.20
CA ASP A 253 -18.63 -11.65 -7.39
C ASP A 253 -19.07 -11.04 -6.05
N GLY A 254 -18.50 -9.90 -5.69
CA GLY A 254 -18.85 -9.20 -4.45
C GLY A 254 -20.31 -8.73 -4.38
N THR A 255 -21.05 -8.69 -5.50
CA THR A 255 -22.49 -8.38 -5.49
C THR A 255 -23.36 -9.59 -5.17
N ASN A 256 -22.80 -10.81 -5.21
CA ASN A 256 -23.53 -12.05 -4.93
C ASN A 256 -23.71 -12.22 -3.41
N PRO A 257 -24.96 -12.36 -2.91
CA PRO A 257 -25.22 -12.55 -1.47
C PRO A 257 -24.55 -13.78 -0.86
N GLY A 258 -24.35 -14.86 -1.65
CA GLY A 258 -23.62 -16.06 -1.22
C GLY A 258 -22.14 -15.75 -0.95
N VAL A 259 -21.50 -15.00 -1.84
CA VAL A 259 -20.11 -14.54 -1.68
C VAL A 259 -19.99 -13.61 -0.47
N GLN A 260 -20.89 -12.66 -0.30
CA GLN A 260 -20.89 -11.76 0.86
C GLN A 260 -21.01 -12.52 2.17
N LYS A 261 -21.92 -13.49 2.25
CA LYS A 261 -22.06 -14.36 3.43
C LYS A 261 -20.82 -15.19 3.67
N HIS A 262 -20.22 -15.75 2.62
CA HIS A 262 -18.95 -16.49 2.70
C HIS A 262 -17.83 -15.61 3.26
N PHE A 263 -17.63 -14.41 2.71
CA PHE A 263 -16.61 -13.48 3.20
C PHE A 263 -16.82 -13.11 4.67
N GLU A 264 -18.05 -12.77 5.06
CA GLU A 264 -18.35 -12.47 6.46
C GLU A 264 -18.00 -13.64 7.38
N GLN A 265 -18.37 -14.87 7.02
CA GLN A 265 -18.10 -16.07 7.81
C GLN A 265 -16.61 -16.41 7.86
N LEU A 266 -15.90 -16.34 6.74
CA LEU A 266 -14.46 -16.59 6.62
C LEU A 266 -13.68 -15.69 7.59
N PHE A 267 -13.88 -14.38 7.49
CA PHE A 267 -13.17 -13.43 8.33
C PHE A 267 -13.62 -13.46 9.79
N ALA A 268 -14.88 -13.80 10.06
CA ALA A 268 -15.36 -14.01 11.43
C ALA A 268 -14.71 -15.25 12.08
N THR A 269 -14.51 -16.32 11.34
CA THR A 269 -13.77 -17.52 11.80
C THR A 269 -12.31 -17.17 12.13
N MET A 270 -11.61 -16.54 11.20
CA MET A 270 -10.23 -16.10 11.42
C MET A 270 -10.11 -15.15 12.63
N ARG A 271 -11.08 -14.23 12.77
CA ARG A 271 -11.11 -13.27 13.89
C ARG A 271 -11.37 -13.94 15.22
N LYS A 272 -12.39 -14.78 15.31
CA LYS A 272 -12.90 -15.34 16.57
C LYS A 272 -12.13 -16.57 17.00
N GLU A 273 -11.84 -17.48 16.07
CA GLU A 273 -11.22 -18.77 16.37
C GLU A 273 -9.70 -18.72 16.26
N TRP A 274 -9.15 -18.07 15.23
CA TRP A 274 -7.71 -17.95 15.00
C TRP A 274 -7.09 -16.73 15.69
N LYS A 275 -7.94 -15.88 16.30
CA LYS A 275 -7.54 -14.65 17.02
C LYS A 275 -6.84 -13.60 16.13
N CYS A 276 -6.96 -13.72 14.81
CA CYS A 276 -6.37 -12.74 13.90
C CYS A 276 -6.98 -11.35 14.11
N SER A 277 -6.12 -10.35 14.17
CA SER A 277 -6.50 -8.93 14.24
C SER A 277 -5.84 -8.11 13.13
N TYR A 278 -5.01 -8.73 12.30
CA TYR A 278 -4.42 -8.17 11.11
C TYR A 278 -4.73 -9.07 9.90
N PHE A 279 -5.30 -8.48 8.86
CA PHE A 279 -5.61 -9.14 7.60
C PHE A 279 -4.91 -8.39 6.47
N LYS A 280 -3.88 -9.00 5.86
CA LYS A 280 -3.28 -8.53 4.61
C LYS A 280 -4.12 -9.09 3.47
N LEU A 281 -4.93 -8.24 2.85
CA LEU A 281 -5.78 -8.60 1.74
C LEU A 281 -5.07 -8.29 0.43
N ASP A 282 -4.81 -9.33 -0.35
CA ASP A 282 -4.11 -9.20 -1.62
C ASP A 282 -5.00 -9.53 -2.82
N ALA A 283 -4.48 -9.32 -4.04
CA ALA A 283 -5.22 -9.50 -5.27
C ALA A 283 -6.56 -8.73 -5.30
N ASN A 284 -6.67 -7.65 -4.57
CA ASN A 284 -7.93 -6.89 -4.43
C ASN A 284 -8.39 -6.24 -5.73
N TYR A 285 -7.46 -5.95 -6.67
CA TYR A 285 -7.81 -5.46 -8.00
C TYR A 285 -8.86 -6.35 -8.69
N TRP A 286 -8.75 -7.66 -8.51
CA TRP A 286 -9.66 -8.61 -9.15
C TRP A 286 -11.11 -8.45 -8.65
N GLY A 287 -11.32 -8.01 -7.43
CA GLY A 287 -12.66 -7.66 -6.93
C GLY A 287 -13.33 -6.50 -7.66
N ALA A 288 -12.51 -5.69 -8.38
CA ALA A 288 -12.96 -4.60 -9.26
C ALA A 288 -12.56 -4.87 -10.73
N ILE A 289 -12.56 -6.11 -11.18
CA ILE A 289 -12.12 -6.50 -12.51
C ILE A 289 -13.05 -5.92 -13.58
N HIS A 290 -12.47 -5.41 -14.67
CA HIS A 290 -13.26 -4.94 -15.81
C HIS A 290 -13.66 -6.08 -16.76
N GLY A 291 -14.63 -5.81 -17.63
CA GLY A 291 -15.15 -6.81 -18.57
C GLY A 291 -16.02 -7.89 -17.93
N ALA A 292 -16.40 -7.71 -16.68
CA ALA A 292 -17.25 -8.62 -15.92
C ALA A 292 -18.72 -8.26 -16.02
N THR A 293 -19.57 -9.31 -15.97
CA THR A 293 -21.00 -9.21 -15.70
C THR A 293 -21.25 -9.73 -14.31
N TYR A 294 -21.97 -8.95 -13.51
CA TYR A 294 -22.21 -9.19 -12.09
C TYR A 294 -23.58 -9.82 -11.82
N TYR A 295 -23.71 -10.51 -10.69
CA TYR A 295 -24.95 -11.07 -10.18
C TYR A 295 -26.04 -10.00 -10.04
N ARG A 296 -25.68 -8.85 -9.41
CA ARG A 296 -26.58 -7.69 -9.35
C ARG A 296 -26.51 -6.94 -10.67
N LYS A 297 -27.60 -7.03 -11.46
CA LYS A 297 -27.72 -6.32 -12.74
C LYS A 297 -27.52 -4.82 -12.56
N GLY A 298 -26.72 -4.22 -13.45
CA GLY A 298 -26.41 -2.79 -13.44
C GLY A 298 -25.43 -2.37 -12.34
N ALA A 299 -24.79 -3.31 -11.64
CA ALA A 299 -23.69 -3.00 -10.75
C ALA A 299 -22.43 -2.68 -11.54
N THR A 300 -21.65 -1.71 -11.05
CA THR A 300 -20.30 -1.40 -11.54
C THR A 300 -19.26 -2.25 -10.82
N ARG A 301 -18.05 -2.31 -11.37
CA ARG A 301 -16.91 -2.95 -10.73
C ARG A 301 -16.55 -2.33 -9.38
N THR A 302 -16.73 -1.02 -9.23
CA THR A 302 -16.57 -0.32 -7.96
C THR A 302 -17.57 -0.81 -6.91
N GLU A 303 -18.84 -0.91 -7.26
CA GLU A 303 -19.88 -1.44 -6.37
C GLU A 303 -19.61 -2.90 -5.99
N ALA A 304 -19.21 -3.74 -6.96
CA ALA A 304 -18.89 -5.16 -6.71
C ALA A 304 -17.74 -5.31 -5.69
N TYR A 305 -16.66 -4.58 -5.89
CA TYR A 305 -15.54 -4.57 -4.94
C TYR A 305 -15.98 -4.06 -3.55
N ARG A 306 -16.66 -2.92 -3.50
CA ARG A 306 -17.09 -2.32 -2.23
C ARG A 306 -18.06 -3.19 -1.44
N ASP A 307 -18.98 -3.87 -2.10
CA ASP A 307 -19.95 -4.76 -1.44
C ASP A 307 -19.25 -5.99 -0.87
N GLY A 308 -18.30 -6.59 -1.60
CA GLY A 308 -17.46 -7.66 -1.08
C GLY A 308 -16.59 -7.19 0.10
N MET A 309 -15.97 -6.02 0.00
CA MET A 309 -15.16 -5.45 1.10
C MET A 309 -15.98 -5.13 2.34
N LYS A 310 -17.22 -4.63 2.21
CA LYS A 310 -18.12 -4.42 3.36
C LYS A 310 -18.39 -5.71 4.12
N ALA A 311 -18.59 -6.83 3.41
CA ALA A 311 -18.76 -8.14 4.03
C ALA A 311 -17.50 -8.61 4.76
N ILE A 312 -16.31 -8.40 4.17
CA ILE A 312 -15.02 -8.68 4.78
C ILE A 312 -14.84 -7.87 6.07
N VAL A 313 -15.04 -6.55 5.99
CA VAL A 313 -14.92 -5.63 7.15
C VAL A 313 -15.86 -6.05 8.28
N LYS A 314 -17.08 -6.44 7.94
CA LYS A 314 -18.07 -6.94 8.90
C LYS A 314 -17.57 -8.21 9.61
N GLY A 315 -17.04 -9.18 8.87
CA GLY A 315 -16.48 -10.41 9.41
C GLY A 315 -15.22 -10.18 10.25
N ALA A 316 -14.28 -9.35 9.78
CA ALA A 316 -13.05 -8.99 10.49
C ALA A 316 -13.33 -8.24 11.81
N GLY A 317 -14.44 -7.53 11.88
CA GLY A 317 -14.91 -6.85 13.07
C GLY A 317 -14.14 -5.58 13.42
N LYS A 318 -14.68 -4.81 14.36
CA LYS A 318 -14.13 -3.53 14.80
C LYS A 318 -12.69 -3.69 15.34
N GLY A 319 -11.82 -2.75 14.96
CA GLY A 319 -10.44 -2.67 15.44
C GLY A 319 -9.46 -3.63 14.75
N ALA A 320 -9.89 -4.35 13.71
CA ALA A 320 -8.99 -5.11 12.87
C ALA A 320 -8.12 -4.16 12.03
N TYR A 321 -6.84 -4.50 11.85
CA TYR A 321 -6.00 -3.90 10.83
C TYR A 321 -6.25 -4.63 9.51
N ILE A 322 -6.84 -3.93 8.55
CA ILE A 322 -7.13 -4.43 7.21
C ILE A 322 -6.21 -3.70 6.25
N LEU A 323 -5.18 -4.39 5.80
CA LEU A 323 -4.23 -3.90 4.81
C LEU A 323 -4.71 -4.30 3.42
N GLY A 324 -5.01 -3.33 2.57
CA GLY A 324 -5.19 -3.57 1.14
C GLY A 324 -3.84 -3.69 0.45
N CYS A 325 -3.66 -4.76 -0.33
CA CYS A 325 -2.55 -4.96 -1.25
C CYS A 325 -3.09 -5.24 -2.64
N ASN A 326 -2.43 -4.73 -3.67
CA ASN A 326 -2.94 -4.78 -5.06
C ASN A 326 -4.41 -4.29 -5.17
N GLN A 327 -4.75 -3.29 -4.37
CA GLN A 327 -6.11 -2.77 -4.27
C GLN A 327 -6.40 -1.70 -5.33
N PRO A 328 -7.67 -1.59 -5.77
CA PRO A 328 -8.13 -0.37 -6.43
C PRO A 328 -8.11 0.77 -5.40
N MET A 329 -7.40 1.85 -5.70
CA MET A 329 -7.08 2.88 -4.71
C MET A 329 -8.34 3.55 -4.14
N TRP A 330 -9.07 4.29 -4.95
CA TRP A 330 -10.26 5.04 -4.48
C TRP A 330 -11.44 4.17 -4.08
N PRO A 331 -11.77 3.07 -4.79
CA PRO A 331 -12.79 2.15 -4.31
C PRO A 331 -12.56 1.56 -2.92
N SER A 332 -11.32 1.61 -2.40
CA SER A 332 -10.96 1.14 -1.05
C SER A 332 -11.19 2.17 0.06
N LEU A 333 -11.46 3.44 -0.28
CA LEU A 333 -11.66 4.52 0.69
C LEU A 333 -12.78 4.19 1.70
N GLY A 334 -12.46 4.34 3.00
CA GLY A 334 -13.36 4.06 4.12
C GLY A 334 -13.55 2.57 4.44
N LEU A 335 -12.91 1.64 3.70
CA LEU A 335 -13.07 0.19 3.85
C LEU A 335 -11.80 -0.51 4.35
N ILE A 336 -10.63 0.08 4.18
CA ILE A 336 -9.35 -0.44 4.67
C ILE A 336 -8.75 0.49 5.70
N THR A 337 -7.92 -0.05 6.59
CA THR A 337 -7.19 0.71 7.62
C THR A 337 -5.75 0.98 7.24
N GLY A 338 -5.21 0.19 6.32
CA GLY A 338 -3.90 0.36 5.73
C GLY A 338 -3.93 0.09 4.23
N ALA A 339 -3.07 0.74 3.47
CA ALA A 339 -2.94 0.56 2.03
C ALA A 339 -1.47 0.39 1.65
N ARG A 340 -1.14 -0.69 0.93
CA ARG A 340 0.13 -0.83 0.26
C ARG A 340 0.28 0.30 -0.77
N THR A 341 1.41 0.95 -0.80
CA THR A 341 1.64 2.15 -1.59
C THR A 341 2.74 2.01 -2.64
N SER A 342 3.38 0.87 -2.70
CA SER A 342 4.42 0.55 -3.69
C SER A 342 4.35 -0.90 -4.17
N MET A 343 5.16 -1.22 -5.18
CA MET A 343 5.50 -2.60 -5.54
C MET A 343 6.15 -3.33 -4.36
N ASP A 344 6.25 -4.66 -4.43
CA ASP A 344 7.01 -5.46 -3.48
C ASP A 344 8.47 -5.06 -3.49
N ILE A 345 9.05 -4.96 -2.30
CA ILE A 345 10.46 -4.60 -2.11
C ILE A 345 11.36 -5.82 -2.23
N ASP A 346 12.47 -5.68 -2.96
CA ASP A 346 13.56 -6.64 -3.01
C ASP A 346 14.84 -6.09 -2.35
N VAL A 347 15.78 -6.99 -2.01
CA VAL A 347 17.06 -6.63 -1.38
C VAL A 347 18.07 -6.22 -2.46
N ASP A 348 17.73 -5.17 -3.19
CA ASP A 348 18.61 -4.47 -4.11
C ASP A 348 18.28 -2.97 -4.12
N PHE A 349 19.28 -2.15 -4.52
CA PHE A 349 19.13 -0.70 -4.42
C PHE A 349 18.17 -0.13 -5.48
N GLU A 350 18.05 -0.72 -6.65
CA GLU A 350 17.13 -0.28 -7.70
C GLU A 350 15.68 -0.44 -7.24
N SER A 351 15.36 -1.59 -6.63
CA SER A 351 14.07 -1.84 -5.99
C SER A 351 13.79 -0.83 -4.87
N MET A 352 14.78 -0.55 -3.99
CA MET A 352 14.64 0.43 -2.92
C MET A 352 14.40 1.86 -3.45
N GLN A 353 15.06 2.25 -4.54
CA GLN A 353 14.83 3.54 -5.19
C GLN A 353 13.43 3.63 -5.80
N HIS A 354 13.04 2.62 -6.55
CA HIS A 354 11.78 2.60 -7.27
C HIS A 354 10.58 2.62 -6.32
N THR A 355 10.53 1.66 -5.39
CA THR A 355 9.47 1.61 -4.36
C THR A 355 9.48 2.85 -3.47
N GLY A 356 10.67 3.40 -3.23
CA GLY A 356 10.85 4.65 -2.49
C GLY A 356 10.14 5.82 -3.14
N LEU A 357 10.27 6.00 -4.44
CA LEU A 357 9.58 7.06 -5.19
C LEU A 357 8.06 6.87 -5.15
N GLU A 358 7.58 5.63 -5.41
CA GLU A 358 6.15 5.31 -5.31
C GLU A 358 5.58 5.70 -3.95
N ASN A 359 6.28 5.36 -2.87
CA ASN A 359 5.90 5.65 -1.50
C ASN A 359 5.90 7.16 -1.19
N LEU A 360 6.98 7.87 -1.57
CA LEU A 360 7.13 9.29 -1.24
C LEU A 360 6.09 10.16 -1.97
N TYR A 361 5.74 9.85 -3.20
CA TYR A 361 4.65 10.54 -3.90
C TYR A 361 3.28 10.37 -3.22
N ARG A 362 3.08 9.28 -2.46
CA ARG A 362 1.85 8.96 -1.72
C ARG A 362 1.89 9.32 -0.23
N CYS A 363 2.98 9.86 0.28
CA CYS A 363 3.12 10.20 1.71
C CYS A 363 1.98 11.08 2.25
N TRP A 364 1.38 11.93 1.42
CA TRP A 364 0.25 12.78 1.79
C TRP A 364 -1.00 12.00 2.24
N GLN A 365 -1.15 10.74 1.81
CA GLN A 365 -2.26 9.87 2.17
C GLN A 365 -2.10 9.30 3.60
N ASN A 366 -0.84 9.22 4.08
CA ASN A 366 -0.52 8.56 5.32
C ASN A 366 -1.23 9.18 6.52
N ASN A 367 -1.89 8.32 7.30
CA ASN A 367 -2.67 8.69 8.49
C ASN A 367 -3.81 9.72 8.23
N LYS A 368 -4.16 9.96 6.96
CA LYS A 368 -5.29 10.78 6.52
C LYS A 368 -6.39 9.95 5.86
N LEU A 369 -6.03 9.12 4.89
CA LEU A 369 -6.95 8.20 4.23
C LEU A 369 -6.91 6.81 4.88
N TRP A 370 -5.71 6.35 5.19
CA TRP A 370 -5.33 5.08 5.81
C TRP A 370 -3.91 5.19 6.39
N TRP A 371 -3.39 4.14 6.98
CA TRP A 371 -1.95 4.01 7.16
C TRP A 371 -1.33 3.55 5.84
N ASN A 372 -0.38 4.31 5.29
CA ASN A 372 0.41 3.82 4.17
C ASN A 372 1.22 2.60 4.62
N ASP A 373 1.29 1.59 3.78
CA ASP A 373 2.23 0.49 3.92
C ASP A 373 3.31 0.60 2.82
N PRO A 374 4.51 1.05 3.16
CA PRO A 374 5.61 1.20 2.21
C PRO A 374 6.30 -0.13 1.88
N ASP A 375 5.73 -1.24 2.27
CA ASP A 375 6.30 -2.57 2.37
C ASP A 375 7.31 -2.72 3.53
N CYS A 376 7.95 -3.88 3.61
CA CYS A 376 8.80 -4.26 4.72
C CYS A 376 10.14 -3.53 4.74
N LEU A 377 10.63 -3.23 5.93
CA LEU A 377 12.05 -2.94 6.14
C LEU A 377 12.86 -4.22 5.93
N LEU A 378 13.77 -4.20 4.97
CA LEU A 378 14.69 -5.29 4.67
C LEU A 378 16.13 -4.90 5.00
N LEU A 379 16.74 -5.66 5.88
CA LEU A 379 18.10 -5.45 6.38
C LEU A 379 19.00 -6.68 6.16
N SER A 380 18.46 -7.75 5.58
CA SER A 380 19.19 -8.97 5.18
C SER A 380 19.96 -8.74 3.87
N GLY A 381 20.76 -9.73 3.47
CA GLY A 381 21.49 -9.69 2.22
C GLY A 381 22.88 -9.10 2.34
N LYS A 382 23.47 -8.70 1.20
CA LYS A 382 24.88 -8.31 1.08
C LYS A 382 25.09 -6.91 0.49
N LEU A 383 24.10 -6.03 0.62
CA LEU A 383 24.27 -4.66 0.17
C LEU A 383 25.27 -3.90 1.03
N PRO A 384 25.91 -2.84 0.50
CA PRO A 384 26.68 -1.88 1.28
C PRO A 384 25.85 -1.25 2.41
N GLU A 385 26.51 -0.86 3.51
CA GLU A 385 25.84 -0.35 4.71
C GLU A 385 25.00 0.91 4.43
N ASN A 386 25.53 1.84 3.62
CA ASN A 386 24.85 3.06 3.21
C ASN A 386 23.50 2.78 2.52
N GLN A 387 23.37 1.71 1.74
CA GLN A 387 22.13 1.38 1.06
C GLN A 387 21.03 0.90 2.04
N TYR A 388 21.39 0.20 3.11
CA TYR A 388 20.44 -0.13 4.17
C TYR A 388 20.06 1.10 5.01
N LEU A 389 20.99 2.03 5.24
CA LEU A 389 20.69 3.31 5.88
C LEU A 389 19.79 4.18 5.00
N PHE A 390 20.00 4.17 3.68
CA PHE A 390 19.09 4.80 2.73
C PHE A 390 17.68 4.23 2.87
N HIS A 391 17.54 2.91 2.78
CA HIS A 391 16.25 2.24 2.88
C HIS A 391 15.56 2.52 4.22
N ALA A 392 16.27 2.37 5.33
CA ALA A 392 15.73 2.67 6.66
C ALA A 392 15.30 4.14 6.80
N SER A 393 16.12 5.08 6.32
CA SER A 393 15.82 6.52 6.39
C SER A 393 14.64 6.89 5.50
N LEU A 394 14.53 6.27 4.31
CA LEU A 394 13.42 6.45 3.39
C LEU A 394 12.12 5.95 4.03
N LEU A 395 12.08 4.72 4.56
CA LEU A 395 10.90 4.19 5.24
C LEU A 395 10.54 5.01 6.48
N TYR A 396 11.54 5.50 7.22
CA TYR A 396 11.30 6.42 8.34
C TYR A 396 10.61 7.69 7.89
N ALA A 397 11.04 8.25 6.74
CA ALA A 397 10.47 9.48 6.17
C ALA A 397 9.03 9.30 5.69
N THR A 398 8.64 8.12 5.21
CA THR A 398 7.25 7.86 4.77
C THR A 398 6.26 7.99 5.92
N GLY A 399 6.68 7.73 7.15
CA GLY A 399 5.80 7.66 8.31
C GLY A 399 4.76 6.55 8.24
N GLY A 400 4.85 5.66 7.26
CA GLY A 400 3.94 4.55 7.06
C GLY A 400 4.11 3.42 8.06
N ALA A 401 3.28 2.38 7.95
CA ALA A 401 3.39 1.16 8.75
C ALA A 401 4.81 0.61 8.74
N LEU A 402 5.29 0.12 9.87
CA LEU A 402 6.61 -0.46 9.99
C LEU A 402 6.53 -1.95 10.22
N LEU A 403 6.85 -2.73 9.21
CA LEU A 403 7.01 -4.18 9.32
C LEU A 403 8.46 -4.55 8.95
N SER A 404 9.11 -5.41 9.77
CA SER A 404 10.34 -6.07 9.36
C SER A 404 10.00 -7.31 8.53
N GLY A 405 10.66 -7.49 7.41
CA GLY A 405 10.50 -8.66 6.54
C GLY A 405 11.61 -9.68 6.65
N ASP A 406 12.58 -9.46 7.54
CA ASP A 406 13.78 -10.29 7.65
C ASP A 406 13.58 -11.53 8.53
N ASP A 407 14.39 -12.56 8.28
CA ASP A 407 14.61 -13.62 9.27
C ASP A 407 15.45 -13.05 10.43
N ILE A 408 14.76 -12.71 11.53
CA ILE A 408 15.37 -12.09 12.72
C ILE A 408 16.43 -13.01 13.37
N THR A 409 16.35 -14.32 13.13
CA THR A 409 17.30 -15.29 13.69
C THR A 409 18.69 -15.16 13.08
N SER A 410 18.78 -14.64 11.85
CA SER A 410 20.02 -14.56 11.05
C SER A 410 20.57 -13.14 10.89
N LEU A 411 19.84 -12.09 11.34
CA LEU A 411 20.30 -10.72 11.19
C LEU A 411 21.56 -10.43 12.03
N PRO A 412 22.62 -9.83 11.45
CA PRO A 412 23.81 -9.44 12.19
C PRO A 412 23.55 -8.26 13.14
N ALA A 413 24.44 -8.08 14.12
CA ALA A 413 24.24 -7.13 15.22
C ALA A 413 24.07 -5.67 14.76
N ASN A 414 24.82 -5.22 13.75
CA ASN A 414 24.68 -3.87 13.16
C ASN A 414 23.29 -3.65 12.53
N ARG A 415 22.72 -4.64 11.85
CA ARG A 415 21.37 -4.57 11.26
C ARG A 415 20.29 -4.60 12.32
N LEU A 416 20.45 -5.44 13.36
CA LEU A 416 19.58 -5.43 14.53
C LEU A 416 19.60 -4.07 15.25
N ALA A 417 20.71 -3.35 15.24
CA ALA A 417 20.79 -2.00 15.81
C ALA A 417 19.95 -1.00 15.01
N ILE A 418 19.95 -1.07 13.67
CA ILE A 418 19.08 -0.25 12.81
C ILE A 418 17.61 -0.57 13.12
N LEU A 419 17.22 -1.85 13.12
CA LEU A 419 15.85 -2.27 13.42
C LEU A 419 15.41 -1.79 14.81
N LYS A 420 16.26 -1.84 15.83
CA LYS A 420 15.97 -1.32 17.18
C LYS A 420 15.68 0.19 17.21
N LYS A 421 16.24 0.94 16.28
CA LYS A 421 15.92 2.36 16.12
C LYS A 421 14.61 2.54 15.36
N MET A 422 14.42 1.78 14.27
CA MET A 422 13.22 1.86 13.44
C MET A 422 11.93 1.54 14.20
N VAL A 423 11.92 0.55 15.08
CA VAL A 423 10.72 0.21 15.88
C VAL A 423 10.27 1.33 16.82
N LYS A 424 11.07 2.39 17.00
CA LYS A 424 10.72 3.60 17.76
C LYS A 424 10.08 4.69 16.88
N ALA A 425 9.97 4.49 15.56
CA ALA A 425 9.28 5.40 14.65
C ALA A 425 7.84 5.68 15.12
N GLN A 426 7.35 6.89 14.87
CA GLN A 426 6.06 7.35 15.42
C GLN A 426 4.97 7.52 14.34
N GLY A 427 5.23 7.13 13.12
CA GLY A 427 4.25 7.22 12.05
C GLY A 427 3.98 8.64 11.55
N VAL A 428 4.98 9.50 11.61
CA VAL A 428 4.90 10.90 11.14
C VAL A 428 5.66 11.03 9.83
N THR A 429 4.97 11.49 8.81
CA THR A 429 5.52 11.69 7.46
C THR A 429 6.43 12.91 7.40
N ALA A 430 7.56 12.81 6.70
CA ALA A 430 8.43 13.94 6.40
C ALA A 430 7.82 14.84 5.33
N GLU A 431 7.90 16.14 5.51
CA GLU A 431 7.55 17.14 4.50
C GLU A 431 8.81 17.48 3.70
N PHE A 432 8.84 17.09 2.44
CA PHE A 432 9.94 17.37 1.52
C PHE A 432 9.72 18.73 0.85
N ASP A 433 10.82 19.44 0.57
CA ASP A 433 10.81 20.75 -0.06
C ASP A 433 10.57 20.68 -1.58
N SER A 434 10.86 19.53 -2.19
CA SER A 434 10.71 19.31 -3.64
C SER A 434 10.45 17.84 -3.98
N ASP A 435 9.99 17.60 -5.21
CA ASP A 435 9.77 16.27 -5.78
C ASP A 435 11.08 15.49 -6.07
N LYS A 436 12.23 16.09 -5.76
CA LYS A 436 13.53 15.39 -5.78
C LYS A 436 13.74 14.54 -4.53
N PHE A 437 12.94 14.77 -3.48
CA PHE A 437 12.97 14.04 -2.22
C PHE A 437 14.38 13.91 -1.61
N ASN A 438 15.20 14.96 -1.74
CA ASN A 438 16.56 14.95 -1.25
C ASN A 438 16.66 15.16 0.26
N TYR A 439 15.82 16.03 0.83
CA TYR A 439 15.68 16.21 2.27
C TYR A 439 14.25 16.61 2.63
N GLY A 440 13.87 16.22 3.82
CA GLY A 440 12.53 16.51 4.36
C GLY A 440 12.56 16.67 5.87
N TRP A 441 11.58 17.41 6.39
CA TRP A 441 11.45 17.70 7.81
C TRP A 441 10.30 16.91 8.43
N ILE A 442 10.58 16.26 9.56
CA ILE A 442 9.56 15.65 10.41
C ILE A 442 9.36 16.56 11.62
N ASN A 443 8.16 17.11 11.73
CA ASN A 443 7.75 17.92 12.86
C ASN A 443 6.74 17.14 13.70
N ASN A 444 7.19 16.58 14.81
CA ASN A 444 6.34 15.95 15.79
C ASN A 444 6.35 16.79 17.07
N HIS A 445 5.22 16.90 17.77
CA HIS A 445 4.95 17.81 18.91
C HIS A 445 6.13 18.04 19.87
N SER A 446 7.03 17.10 20.02
CA SER A 446 8.18 17.17 20.92
C SER A 446 9.55 17.03 20.23
N LYS A 447 9.60 16.70 18.96
CA LYS A 447 10.84 16.44 18.22
C LYS A 447 10.78 17.01 16.83
N LYS A 448 11.89 17.64 16.43
CA LYS A 448 12.14 18.02 15.05
C LYS A 448 13.24 17.12 14.51
N GLN A 449 13.02 16.54 13.34
CA GLN A 449 14.01 15.69 12.68
C GLN A 449 14.18 16.12 11.22
N LEU A 450 15.38 15.90 10.71
CA LEU A 450 15.73 16.08 9.30
C LEU A 450 16.06 14.71 8.71
N VAL A 451 15.42 14.39 7.59
CA VAL A 451 15.79 13.21 6.78
C VAL A 451 16.55 13.71 5.55
N VAL A 452 17.66 13.09 5.23
CA VAL A 452 18.47 13.37 4.03
C VAL A 452 18.65 12.08 3.25
N LEU A 453 18.43 12.13 1.93
CA LEU A 453 18.52 11.00 1.02
C LEU A 453 19.40 11.37 -0.19
N ASN A 454 20.46 10.63 -0.42
CA ASN A 454 21.26 10.73 -1.63
C ASN A 454 20.92 9.57 -2.58
N TRP A 455 20.14 9.86 -3.58
CA TRP A 455 19.67 8.91 -4.59
C TRP A 455 20.76 8.52 -5.59
N GLY A 456 21.76 9.38 -5.81
CA GLY A 456 22.85 9.19 -6.78
C GLY A 456 23.93 8.26 -6.27
N LYS A 457 24.78 7.77 -7.18
CA LYS A 457 25.93 6.91 -6.85
C LYS A 457 27.09 7.66 -6.22
N ASP A 458 27.22 8.95 -6.54
CA ASP A 458 28.35 9.78 -6.11
C ASP A 458 28.02 10.51 -4.81
N ALA A 459 29.06 10.75 -4.02
CA ALA A 459 28.96 11.62 -2.85
C ALA A 459 28.61 13.06 -3.28
N LYS A 460 27.82 13.75 -2.47
CA LYS A 460 27.47 15.14 -2.72
C LYS A 460 27.39 15.96 -1.43
N THR A 461 27.50 17.27 -1.57
CA THR A 461 27.27 18.21 -0.48
C THR A 461 25.83 18.67 -0.49
N PHE A 462 25.17 18.59 0.66
CA PHE A 462 23.84 19.15 0.86
C PHE A 462 23.93 20.50 1.54
N HIS A 463 23.22 21.49 1.01
CA HIS A 463 23.04 22.82 1.56
C HIS A 463 21.56 22.98 1.94
N ILE A 464 21.27 22.98 3.24
CA ILE A 464 19.88 22.97 3.75
C ILE A 464 19.67 24.24 4.60
N PRO A 465 18.88 25.22 4.11
CA PRO A 465 18.64 26.46 4.85
C PRO A 465 17.85 26.19 6.12
N ILE A 466 18.20 26.89 7.19
CA ILE A 466 17.52 26.81 8.49
C ILE A 466 17.13 28.20 9.00
N LYS A 467 16.01 28.27 9.70
CA LYS A 467 15.50 29.54 10.27
C LYS A 467 16.08 29.89 11.64
N LYS A 468 16.62 28.89 12.34
CA LYS A 468 17.17 29.04 13.69
C LYS A 468 18.41 28.15 13.82
N PRO A 469 19.41 28.56 14.62
CA PRO A 469 20.54 27.70 14.93
C PRO A 469 20.10 26.34 15.48
N CYS A 470 20.85 25.30 15.13
CA CYS A 470 20.55 23.95 15.59
C CYS A 470 21.78 23.07 15.67
N THR A 471 21.66 21.99 16.43
CA THR A 471 22.65 20.89 16.48
C THR A 471 22.02 19.64 15.85
N LEU A 472 22.79 18.96 15.01
CA LEU A 472 22.38 17.68 14.43
C LEU A 472 23.01 16.51 15.17
N ILE A 473 22.17 15.51 15.48
CA ILE A 473 22.59 14.23 16.05
C ILE A 473 22.06 13.12 15.14
N ASN A 474 22.96 12.25 14.69
CA ASN A 474 22.57 11.08 13.89
C ASN A 474 21.63 10.18 14.70
N TYR A 475 20.42 9.95 14.21
CA TYR A 475 19.41 9.17 14.90
C TYR A 475 19.82 7.71 15.11
N PHE A 476 20.52 7.10 14.15
CA PHE A 476 20.91 5.69 14.22
C PHE A 476 22.10 5.47 15.17
N THR A 477 23.12 6.32 15.12
CA THR A 477 24.36 6.16 15.89
C THR A 477 24.36 6.93 17.21
N GLY A 478 23.64 8.05 17.28
CA GLY A 478 23.70 9.00 18.41
C GLY A 478 24.88 9.97 18.34
N GLU A 479 25.65 9.97 17.25
CA GLU A 479 26.78 10.84 17.03
C GLU A 479 26.35 12.28 16.77
N LYS A 480 27.02 13.25 17.41
CA LYS A 480 26.86 14.68 17.12
C LYS A 480 27.59 15.03 15.83
N ILE A 481 26.84 15.48 14.81
CA ILE A 481 27.38 15.84 13.50
C ILE A 481 27.98 17.26 13.51
N GLY A 482 27.28 18.20 14.16
CA GLY A 482 27.72 19.59 14.23
C GLY A 482 26.64 20.51 14.73
N SER A 483 27.04 21.79 14.91
CA SER A 483 26.12 22.91 15.19
C SER A 483 26.14 23.87 14.02
N PHE A 484 24.98 24.38 13.62
CA PHE A 484 24.77 25.15 12.40
C PHE A 484 23.92 26.39 12.71
N ASP A 485 24.22 27.51 12.07
CA ASP A 485 23.64 28.81 12.37
C ASP A 485 22.54 29.25 11.38
N LYS A 486 22.87 29.27 10.10
CA LYS A 486 21.97 29.72 9.00
C LYS A 486 21.69 28.62 7.98
N GLU A 487 22.61 27.68 7.85
CA GLU A 487 22.56 26.60 6.89
C GLU A 487 23.21 25.34 7.46
N ILE A 488 22.61 24.19 7.24
CA ILE A 488 23.23 22.90 7.48
C ILE A 488 24.01 22.51 6.22
N VAL A 489 25.32 22.33 6.35
CA VAL A 489 26.19 21.86 5.27
C VAL A 489 26.68 20.46 5.61
N LEU A 490 26.16 19.47 4.88
CA LEU A 490 26.61 18.08 4.99
C LEU A 490 27.54 17.79 3.80
N LYS A 491 28.85 17.85 4.07
CA LYS A 491 29.88 17.60 3.05
C LYS A 491 30.07 16.11 2.84
N ASP A 492 30.42 15.74 1.59
CA ASP A 492 30.80 14.38 1.20
C ASP A 492 29.80 13.30 1.64
N PHE A 493 28.50 13.66 1.66
CA PHE A 493 27.44 12.71 1.99
C PHE A 493 27.42 11.60 0.94
N ALA A 494 27.69 10.37 1.38
CA ALA A 494 27.91 9.23 0.49
C ALA A 494 26.79 9.02 -0.53
N GLY A 495 27.13 8.46 -1.69
CA GLY A 495 26.13 8.08 -2.69
C GLY A 495 25.30 6.92 -2.20
N GLN A 496 24.03 6.85 -2.65
CA GLN A 496 23.09 5.80 -2.28
C GLN A 496 22.97 5.62 -0.76
N ASP A 497 22.94 6.74 -0.04
CA ASP A 497 22.92 6.80 1.41
C ASP A 497 21.76 7.64 1.94
N GLY A 498 21.37 7.37 3.16
CA GLY A 498 20.32 8.11 3.86
C GLY A 498 20.58 8.22 5.35
N CYS A 499 20.15 9.33 5.93
CA CYS A 499 20.26 9.54 7.36
C CYS A 499 19.06 10.31 7.92
N VAL A 500 18.67 9.95 9.12
CA VAL A 500 17.76 10.71 9.96
C VAL A 500 18.56 11.42 11.04
N TYR A 501 18.33 12.70 11.22
CA TYR A 501 18.98 13.50 12.26
C TYR A 501 17.94 14.04 13.25
N ASP A 502 18.19 13.86 14.54
CA ASP A 502 17.52 14.62 15.58
C ASP A 502 18.05 16.05 15.55
N VAL A 503 17.16 17.05 15.58
CA VAL A 503 17.47 18.48 15.50
C VAL A 503 17.16 19.11 16.84
N GLN A 504 18.23 19.60 17.52
CA GLN A 504 18.19 20.23 18.82
C GLN A 504 18.53 21.72 18.77
#